data_0a080dfdaf70780dce27e865a5813ed1
#
_entry.id   0a080dfdaf70780dce27e865a5813ed1
#
_cell.length_a   1.000
_cell.length_b   1.000
_cell.length_c   1.000
_cell.angle_alpha   90.00
_cell.angle_beta   90.00
_cell.angle_gamma   90.00
#
_symmetry.space_group_name_H-M   'P 1'
#
loop_
_entity.id
_entity.type
_entity.pdbx_description
1 polymer ?
#
loop_
_entity_poly.entity_id
_entity_poly.type
_entity_poly.pdbx_seq_one_letter_code
_entity_poly.pdbx_strand_id
1 'polypeptide(L)'
;MKKYYYFLLIIFATSCQVTETLRLNEDGSGSLEIVELRDEHSYMQLVKEEYSKEDVYKDTTFYFKDYYTKYAETFNRTGKDDQDAYYKYADVKVHQKKSSYEKEFKTTLEKKKKKVSDLVDLYKAENYADDIKFNYSLAAEEHYYKVSYNYKGDCFNRNVKITDSTHFKKDSDDVERLKNYYKGHNITQSFVLDYHFPRKIKSVSNPSAKISADKNSLKLNFLLSDCLQNPEITSLEVILESEQVD
;
A
#
# COMPACT_ATOMS: atom_id res chain seq x y z
N MET A 1 8.88 -25.96 -9.14
CA MET A 1 7.70 -25.09 -9.34
C MET A 1 6.72 -25.03 -8.15
N LYS A 2 7.10 -25.40 -6.91
CA LYS A 2 6.20 -25.37 -5.72
C LYS A 2 6.55 -24.27 -4.69
N LYS A 3 7.57 -23.43 -4.92
CA LYS A 3 8.05 -22.45 -3.92
C LYS A 3 7.39 -21.08 -3.99
N TYR A 4 6.70 -20.73 -5.07
CA TYR A 4 6.12 -19.39 -5.28
C TYR A 4 4.76 -19.19 -4.61
N TYR A 5 4.04 -20.27 -4.28
CA TYR A 5 2.74 -20.19 -3.60
C TYR A 5 2.82 -19.74 -2.12
N TYR A 6 4.00 -19.83 -1.51
CA TYR A 6 4.15 -19.47 -0.09
C TYR A 6 4.23 -17.97 0.17
N PHE A 7 4.60 -17.16 -0.83
CA PHE A 7 4.80 -15.72 -0.62
C PHE A 7 3.46 -14.96 -0.65
N LEU A 8 2.59 -15.25 -1.59
CA LEU A 8 1.22 -14.70 -1.60
C LEU A 8 0.41 -15.17 -0.36
N LEU A 9 0.66 -16.41 0.10
CA LEU A 9 0.07 -16.95 1.35
C LEU A 9 0.48 -16.17 2.60
N ILE A 10 1.66 -15.56 2.63
CA ILE A 10 2.14 -14.81 3.80
C ILE A 10 1.37 -13.49 3.96
N ILE A 11 1.04 -12.80 2.88
CA ILE A 11 0.24 -11.56 2.94
C ILE A 11 -1.19 -11.84 3.41
N PHE A 12 -1.78 -12.97 3.02
CA PHE A 12 -3.13 -13.37 3.45
C PHE A 12 -3.16 -14.08 4.80
N ALA A 13 -2.07 -14.73 5.21
CA ALA A 13 -1.99 -15.41 6.51
C ALA A 13 -1.88 -14.43 7.69
N THR A 14 -1.50 -13.18 7.42
CA THR A 14 -1.55 -12.12 8.41
C THR A 14 -2.82 -11.31 8.15
N SER A 15 -3.78 -11.36 9.06
CA SER A 15 -4.89 -10.44 9.07
C SER A 15 -4.34 -9.02 9.10
N CYS A 16 -4.34 -8.34 7.96
CA CYS A 16 -3.72 -7.04 7.80
C CYS A 16 -4.78 -5.95 7.71
N GLN A 17 -4.52 -4.88 8.42
CA GLN A 17 -5.16 -3.60 8.19
C GLN A 17 -4.19 -2.73 7.38
N VAL A 18 -4.62 -2.29 6.21
CA VAL A 18 -3.85 -1.37 5.38
C VAL A 18 -4.49 0.00 5.45
N THR A 19 -3.71 1.01 5.78
CA THR A 19 -4.16 2.41 5.76
C THR A 19 -3.27 3.21 4.83
N GLU A 20 -3.86 3.82 3.81
CA GLU A 20 -3.22 4.78 2.92
C GLU A 20 -3.61 6.19 3.39
N THR A 21 -2.64 6.96 3.87
CA THR A 21 -2.83 8.35 4.29
C THR A 21 -2.19 9.29 3.28
N LEU A 22 -2.99 10.18 2.68
CA LEU A 22 -2.50 11.25 1.83
C LEU A 22 -2.71 12.60 2.54
N ARG A 23 -1.68 13.44 2.49
CA ARG A 23 -1.77 14.85 2.93
C ARG A 23 -1.38 15.74 1.76
N LEU A 24 -2.35 16.50 1.25
CA LEU A 24 -2.17 17.46 0.17
C LEU A 24 -2.02 18.87 0.74
N ASN A 25 -1.08 19.64 0.22
CA ASN A 25 -0.89 21.04 0.55
C ASN A 25 -1.43 21.95 -0.58
N GLU A 26 -1.65 23.23 -0.29
CA GLU A 26 -2.17 24.21 -1.26
C GLU A 26 -1.28 24.39 -2.48
N ASP A 27 0.03 24.33 -2.29
CA ASP A 27 1.03 24.43 -3.37
C ASP A 27 1.10 23.19 -4.28
N GLY A 28 0.23 22.19 -4.04
CA GLY A 28 0.19 20.92 -4.76
C GLY A 28 1.26 19.91 -4.32
N SER A 29 2.09 20.26 -3.35
CA SER A 29 2.96 19.29 -2.69
C SER A 29 2.16 18.32 -1.83
N GLY A 30 2.72 17.15 -1.52
CA GLY A 30 2.02 16.19 -0.70
C GLY A 30 2.91 15.09 -0.15
N SER A 31 2.36 14.38 0.83
CA SER A 31 2.94 13.17 1.39
C SER A 31 1.97 12.01 1.30
N LEU A 32 2.52 10.84 1.03
CA LEU A 32 1.83 9.57 1.03
C LEU A 32 2.47 8.67 2.08
N GLU A 33 1.64 8.10 2.94
CA GLU A 33 2.03 7.09 3.92
C GLU A 33 1.14 5.86 3.75
N ILE A 34 1.76 4.69 3.71
CA ILE A 34 1.05 3.41 3.78
C ILE A 34 1.48 2.73 5.08
N VAL A 35 0.50 2.36 5.87
CA VAL A 35 0.68 1.58 7.09
C VAL A 35 0.02 0.23 6.92
N GLU A 36 0.81 -0.82 7.03
CA GLU A 36 0.36 -2.20 7.12
C GLU A 36 0.49 -2.66 8.56
N LEU A 37 -0.60 -3.08 9.15
CA LEU A 37 -0.68 -3.54 10.54
C LEU A 37 -1.29 -4.94 10.59
N ARG A 38 -0.57 -5.88 11.22
CA ARG A 38 -1.11 -7.20 11.51
C ARG A 38 -2.20 -7.09 12.58
N ASP A 39 -3.39 -7.62 12.30
CA ASP A 39 -4.41 -7.82 13.32
C ASP A 39 -4.08 -9.04 14.17
N GLU A 40 -3.62 -8.81 15.39
CA GLU A 40 -3.15 -9.85 16.30
C GLU A 40 -4.24 -10.84 16.68
N HIS A 41 -5.49 -10.36 16.81
CA HIS A 41 -6.61 -11.24 17.18
C HIS A 41 -6.88 -12.28 16.07
N SER A 42 -6.99 -11.83 14.83
CA SER A 42 -7.21 -12.72 13.69
C SER A 42 -5.99 -13.61 13.44
N TYR A 43 -4.78 -13.08 13.59
CA TYR A 43 -3.55 -13.86 13.45
C TYR A 43 -3.48 -14.99 14.49
N MET A 44 -3.78 -14.72 15.75
CA MET A 44 -3.84 -15.73 16.81
C MET A 44 -4.84 -16.85 16.49
N GLN A 45 -6.00 -16.50 15.94
CA GLN A 45 -6.99 -17.51 15.52
C GLN A 45 -6.48 -18.40 14.38
N LEU A 46 -5.68 -17.85 13.47
CA LEU A 46 -5.12 -18.59 12.35
C LEU A 46 -4.01 -19.55 12.77
N VAL A 47 -3.04 -19.07 13.55
CA VAL A 47 -1.83 -19.85 13.88
C VAL A 47 -1.96 -20.65 15.17
N LYS A 48 -2.99 -20.37 15.98
CA LYS A 48 -3.33 -21.12 17.20
C LYS A 48 -2.14 -21.26 18.16
N GLU A 49 -1.71 -22.50 18.41
CA GLU A 49 -0.62 -22.80 19.35
C GLU A 49 0.74 -22.21 18.93
N GLU A 50 0.96 -22.02 17.64
CA GLU A 50 2.20 -21.43 17.15
C GLU A 50 2.34 -19.94 17.51
N TYR A 51 1.22 -19.26 17.82
CA TYR A 51 1.24 -17.86 18.24
C TYR A 51 2.10 -17.63 19.49
N SER A 52 2.03 -18.54 20.46
CA SER A 52 2.80 -18.44 21.70
C SER A 52 4.30 -18.72 21.53
N LYS A 53 4.68 -19.35 20.43
CA LYS A 53 6.07 -19.70 20.11
C LYS A 53 6.78 -18.64 19.27
N GLU A 54 6.05 -17.62 18.82
CA GLU A 54 6.62 -16.55 18.02
C GLU A 54 7.57 -15.72 18.87
N ASP A 55 8.85 -15.67 18.48
CA ASP A 55 9.92 -14.91 19.14
C ASP A 55 10.63 -14.05 18.10
N VAL A 56 10.06 -12.87 17.84
CA VAL A 56 10.56 -11.91 16.85
C VAL A 56 10.65 -10.54 17.49
N TYR A 57 11.81 -9.90 17.34
CA TYR A 57 11.98 -8.48 17.61
C TYR A 57 12.75 -7.80 16.49
N LYS A 58 12.18 -6.77 15.91
CA LYS A 58 12.79 -5.89 14.92
C LYS A 58 12.17 -4.52 15.03
N ASP A 59 12.98 -3.50 15.21
CA ASP A 59 12.57 -2.10 15.15
C ASP A 59 13.64 -1.34 14.35
N THR A 60 13.36 -1.05 13.08
CA THR A 60 14.33 -0.47 12.16
C THR A 60 13.69 0.55 11.25
N THR A 61 14.43 1.64 11.01
CA THR A 61 14.09 2.65 10.00
C THR A 61 15.24 2.76 9.00
N PHE A 62 14.90 2.75 7.72
CA PHE A 62 15.86 2.89 6.64
C PHE A 62 15.21 3.58 5.44
N TYR A 63 16.00 3.99 4.44
CA TYR A 63 15.52 4.46 3.16
C TYR A 63 15.67 3.36 2.10
N PHE A 64 14.79 3.36 1.12
CA PHE A 64 14.83 2.36 0.04
C PHE A 64 16.19 2.33 -0.67
N LYS A 65 16.84 3.48 -0.86
CA LYS A 65 18.20 3.58 -1.42
C LYS A 65 19.25 2.75 -0.69
N ASP A 66 19.03 2.42 0.60
CA ASP A 66 19.98 1.63 1.39
C ASP A 66 20.09 0.18 0.85
N TYR A 67 19.04 -0.31 0.15
CA TYR A 67 19.10 -1.58 -0.56
C TYR A 67 20.10 -1.56 -1.71
N TYR A 68 20.23 -0.45 -2.45
CA TYR A 68 21.18 -0.33 -3.56
C TYR A 68 22.62 -0.50 -3.09
N THR A 69 22.94 0.02 -1.91
CA THR A 69 24.27 -0.11 -1.31
C THR A 69 24.48 -1.51 -0.73
N LYS A 70 23.48 -2.01 0.01
CA LYS A 70 23.58 -3.30 0.69
C LYS A 70 23.62 -4.47 -0.30
N TYR A 71 22.93 -4.38 -1.42
CA TYR A 71 22.83 -5.41 -2.44
C TYR A 71 23.35 -4.90 -3.81
N ALA A 72 24.45 -4.13 -3.76
CA ALA A 72 25.00 -3.45 -4.95
C ALA A 72 25.33 -4.42 -6.09
N GLU A 73 25.78 -5.64 -5.78
CA GLU A 73 26.08 -6.64 -6.80
C GLU A 73 24.84 -7.02 -7.61
N THR A 74 23.72 -7.29 -6.96
CA THR A 74 22.45 -7.58 -7.64
C THR A 74 21.95 -6.36 -8.39
N PHE A 75 21.90 -5.19 -7.72
CA PHE A 75 21.40 -3.96 -8.31
C PHE A 75 22.18 -3.56 -9.59
N ASN A 76 23.50 -3.70 -9.59
CA ASN A 76 24.32 -3.34 -10.75
C ASN A 76 24.18 -4.32 -11.94
N ARG A 77 23.61 -5.50 -11.71
CA ARG A 77 23.31 -6.48 -12.76
C ARG A 77 21.96 -6.25 -13.42
N THR A 78 21.06 -5.48 -12.80
CA THR A 78 19.75 -5.18 -13.39
C THR A 78 19.91 -4.25 -14.60
N GLY A 79 18.97 -4.32 -15.54
CA GLY A 79 18.93 -3.43 -16.69
C GLY A 79 18.76 -1.97 -16.28
N LYS A 80 19.13 -1.05 -17.18
CA LYS A 80 19.04 0.39 -16.89
C LYS A 80 17.60 0.82 -16.58
N ASP A 81 16.64 0.29 -17.33
CA ASP A 81 15.23 0.63 -17.14
C ASP A 81 14.72 0.22 -15.76
N ASP A 82 15.19 -0.95 -15.25
CA ASP A 82 14.89 -1.44 -13.92
C ASP A 82 15.54 -0.56 -12.85
N GLN A 83 16.83 -0.18 -13.05
CA GLN A 83 17.51 0.76 -12.15
C GLN A 83 16.78 2.09 -12.07
N ASP A 84 16.33 2.63 -13.21
CA ASP A 84 15.58 3.88 -13.28
C ASP A 84 14.20 3.75 -12.57
N ALA A 85 13.58 2.58 -12.62
CA ALA A 85 12.38 2.29 -11.83
C ALA A 85 12.69 2.30 -10.32
N TYR A 86 13.73 1.60 -9.88
CA TYR A 86 14.15 1.56 -8.48
C TYR A 86 14.54 2.94 -7.92
N TYR A 87 15.23 3.79 -8.71
CA TYR A 87 15.61 5.14 -8.30
C TYR A 87 14.40 6.02 -7.94
N LYS A 88 13.24 5.77 -8.52
CA LYS A 88 12.00 6.49 -8.15
C LYS A 88 11.59 6.24 -6.70
N TYR A 89 12.07 5.15 -6.10
CA TYR A 89 11.78 4.76 -4.72
C TYR A 89 12.89 5.15 -3.74
N ALA A 90 14.03 5.68 -4.22
CA ALA A 90 15.23 5.92 -3.41
C ALA A 90 14.96 6.67 -2.09
N ASP A 91 14.05 7.64 -2.10
CA ASP A 91 13.66 8.48 -0.97
C ASP A 91 12.43 7.97 -0.19
N VAL A 92 11.94 6.76 -0.49
CA VAL A 92 10.92 6.10 0.33
C VAL A 92 11.55 5.72 1.66
N LYS A 93 10.96 6.22 2.74
CA LYS A 93 11.31 5.86 4.11
C LYS A 93 10.50 4.64 4.52
N VAL A 94 11.18 3.64 5.04
CA VAL A 94 10.56 2.41 5.52
C VAL A 94 10.83 2.29 7.02
N HIS A 95 9.78 2.10 7.80
CA HIS A 95 9.88 1.75 9.21
C HIS A 95 9.21 0.40 9.42
N GLN A 96 9.95 -0.56 9.95
CA GLN A 96 9.44 -1.90 10.29
C GLN A 96 9.57 -2.12 11.78
N LYS A 97 8.43 -2.26 12.44
CA LYS A 97 8.34 -2.72 13.83
C LYS A 97 7.67 -4.08 13.86
N LYS A 98 8.39 -5.10 14.35
CA LYS A 98 7.89 -6.46 14.52
C LYS A 98 8.31 -6.91 15.91
N SER A 99 7.35 -7.03 16.83
CA SER A 99 7.60 -7.39 18.22
C SER A 99 6.56 -8.38 18.73
N SER A 100 6.98 -9.61 18.96
CA SER A 100 6.15 -10.63 19.58
C SER A 100 5.81 -10.28 21.03
N TYR A 101 6.66 -9.49 21.69
CA TYR A 101 6.46 -9.06 23.08
C TYR A 101 5.40 -7.98 23.18
N GLU A 102 5.46 -6.96 22.31
CA GLU A 102 4.54 -5.82 22.29
C GLU A 102 3.26 -6.13 21.49
N LYS A 103 3.23 -7.28 20.79
CA LYS A 103 2.15 -7.66 19.88
C LYS A 103 1.91 -6.61 18.80
N GLU A 104 2.99 -6.04 18.28
CA GLU A 104 2.96 -5.03 17.24
C GLU A 104 3.79 -5.50 16.03
N PHE A 105 3.10 -5.71 14.91
CA PHE A 105 3.70 -6.04 13.62
C PHE A 105 3.23 -5.03 12.59
N LYS A 106 4.08 -4.03 12.35
CA LYS A 106 3.74 -2.85 11.58
C LYS A 106 4.84 -2.55 10.57
N THR A 107 4.46 -2.31 9.31
CA THR A 107 5.31 -1.69 8.29
C THR A 107 4.74 -0.34 7.91
N THR A 108 5.57 0.69 7.86
CA THR A 108 5.19 2.03 7.40
C THR A 108 6.09 2.42 6.23
N LEU A 109 5.48 2.80 5.13
CA LEU A 109 6.14 3.34 3.93
C LEU A 109 5.74 4.81 3.81
N GLU A 110 6.69 5.72 3.71
CA GLU A 110 6.44 7.16 3.61
C GLU A 110 7.22 7.78 2.45
N LYS A 111 6.55 8.65 1.69
CA LYS A 111 7.15 9.46 0.63
C LYS A 111 6.54 10.85 0.59
N LYS A 112 7.41 11.87 0.37
CA LYS A 112 7.01 13.28 0.18
C LYS A 112 7.45 13.76 -1.19
N LYS A 113 6.64 14.57 -1.86
CA LYS A 113 6.95 15.18 -3.16
C LYS A 113 6.46 16.62 -3.24
N LYS A 114 7.17 17.42 -4.06
CA LYS A 114 6.78 18.80 -4.37
C LYS A 114 5.50 18.87 -5.22
N LYS A 115 5.17 17.81 -5.94
CA LYS A 115 3.89 17.65 -6.64
C LYS A 115 3.33 16.28 -6.29
N VAL A 116 2.06 16.23 -5.95
CA VAL A 116 1.37 14.97 -5.62
C VAL A 116 1.39 14.00 -6.80
N SER A 117 1.41 14.51 -8.03
CA SER A 117 1.54 13.69 -9.25
C SER A 117 2.87 12.94 -9.38
N ASP A 118 3.88 13.35 -8.63
CA ASP A 118 5.21 12.71 -8.64
C ASP A 118 5.34 11.63 -7.55
N LEU A 119 4.29 11.42 -6.75
CA LEU A 119 4.22 10.29 -5.84
C LEU A 119 4.24 8.98 -6.62
N VAL A 120 5.00 8.03 -6.14
CA VAL A 120 5.08 6.69 -6.73
C VAL A 120 4.01 5.78 -6.13
N ASP A 121 3.72 4.71 -6.82
CA ASP A 121 2.91 3.60 -6.31
C ASP A 121 3.68 2.85 -5.21
N LEU A 122 3.46 3.22 -3.94
CA LEU A 122 4.21 2.66 -2.81
C LEU A 122 3.91 1.17 -2.58
N TYR A 123 2.80 0.64 -3.10
CA TYR A 123 2.47 -0.79 -2.98
C TYR A 123 3.49 -1.70 -3.68
N LYS A 124 4.26 -1.15 -4.62
CA LYS A 124 5.34 -1.86 -5.32
C LYS A 124 6.67 -1.87 -4.57
N ALA A 125 6.81 -1.08 -3.51
CA ALA A 125 8.10 -0.87 -2.84
C ALA A 125 8.66 -2.16 -2.23
N GLU A 126 7.82 -2.98 -1.62
CA GLU A 126 8.27 -4.25 -1.01
C GLU A 126 8.74 -5.25 -2.07
N ASN A 127 8.01 -5.37 -3.18
CA ASN A 127 8.41 -6.25 -4.29
C ASN A 127 9.76 -5.83 -4.88
N TYR A 128 9.96 -4.54 -5.11
CA TYR A 128 11.25 -4.03 -5.58
C TYR A 128 12.39 -4.28 -4.58
N ALA A 129 12.13 -4.18 -3.29
CA ALA A 129 13.12 -4.49 -2.26
C ALA A 129 13.50 -5.97 -2.28
N ASP A 130 12.54 -6.86 -2.43
CA ASP A 130 12.76 -8.31 -2.50
C ASP A 130 13.46 -8.71 -3.81
N ASP A 131 13.15 -8.09 -4.94
CA ASP A 131 13.86 -8.30 -6.20
C ASP A 131 15.35 -8.01 -6.06
N ILE A 132 15.69 -6.86 -5.51
CA ILE A 132 17.10 -6.47 -5.29
C ILE A 132 17.78 -7.44 -4.31
N LYS A 133 17.09 -7.83 -3.24
CA LYS A 133 17.64 -8.70 -2.20
C LYS A 133 17.86 -10.14 -2.66
N PHE A 134 16.94 -10.68 -3.45
CA PHE A 134 16.92 -12.10 -3.81
C PHE A 134 17.33 -12.37 -5.26
N ASN A 135 17.71 -11.34 -6.00
CA ASN A 135 18.09 -11.44 -7.42
C ASN A 135 16.98 -12.05 -8.29
N TYR A 136 15.75 -11.64 -8.04
CA TYR A 136 14.62 -11.98 -8.89
C TYR A 136 14.57 -11.04 -10.12
N SER A 137 13.92 -11.46 -11.17
CA SER A 137 13.45 -10.55 -12.21
C SER A 137 12.37 -9.65 -11.60
N LEU A 138 12.23 -8.44 -12.12
CA LEU A 138 11.37 -7.39 -11.58
C LEU A 138 9.94 -7.91 -11.29
N ALA A 139 9.62 -8.11 -10.03
CA ALA A 139 8.36 -8.69 -9.57
C ALA A 139 7.28 -7.64 -9.27
N ALA A 140 7.59 -6.34 -9.46
CA ALA A 140 6.61 -5.26 -9.26
C ALA A 140 5.41 -5.35 -10.22
N GLU A 141 5.52 -6.17 -11.24
CA GLU A 141 4.41 -6.53 -12.14
C GLU A 141 3.40 -7.47 -11.47
N GLU A 142 3.75 -8.08 -10.35
CA GLU A 142 2.83 -8.95 -9.58
C GLU A 142 1.59 -8.21 -9.07
N HIS A 143 1.60 -6.89 -9.02
CA HIS A 143 0.41 -6.12 -8.68
C HIS A 143 -0.56 -5.96 -9.85
N TYR A 144 -0.12 -6.13 -11.10
CA TYR A 144 -0.90 -6.02 -12.36
C TYR A 144 -1.85 -4.83 -12.46
N TYR A 145 -1.68 -3.85 -11.60
CA TYR A 145 -2.38 -2.56 -11.61
C TYR A 145 -1.42 -1.45 -11.16
N LYS A 146 -1.81 -0.21 -11.41
CA LYS A 146 -1.04 0.98 -11.06
C LYS A 146 -1.92 1.98 -10.31
N VAL A 147 -1.39 2.52 -9.23
CA VAL A 147 -1.98 3.65 -8.49
C VAL A 147 -1.27 4.93 -8.88
N SER A 148 -2.02 5.98 -9.16
CA SER A 148 -1.49 7.30 -9.47
C SER A 148 -2.36 8.40 -8.88
N TYR A 149 -1.74 9.54 -8.60
CA TYR A 149 -2.37 10.68 -7.98
C TYR A 149 -2.23 11.91 -8.89
N ASN A 150 -3.25 12.76 -8.90
CA ASN A 150 -3.23 14.02 -9.63
C ASN A 150 -4.00 15.09 -8.86
N TYR A 151 -3.49 16.32 -8.90
CA TYR A 151 -4.18 17.48 -8.36
C TYR A 151 -4.05 18.63 -9.35
N LYS A 152 -5.18 19.11 -9.85
CA LYS A 152 -5.22 20.20 -10.83
C LYS A 152 -6.43 21.10 -10.55
N GLY A 153 -6.15 22.38 -10.27
CA GLY A 153 -7.20 23.32 -9.86
C GLY A 153 -7.82 22.88 -8.54
N ASP A 154 -9.13 22.67 -8.57
CA ASP A 154 -9.90 22.25 -7.40
C ASP A 154 -10.12 20.71 -7.35
N CYS A 155 -9.57 19.96 -8.31
CA CYS A 155 -9.84 18.53 -8.47
C CYS A 155 -8.63 17.70 -8.08
N PHE A 156 -8.81 16.82 -7.08
CA PHE A 156 -7.89 15.74 -6.76
C PHE A 156 -8.41 14.41 -7.27
N ASN A 157 -7.51 13.62 -7.84
CA ASN A 157 -7.81 12.27 -8.31
C ASN A 157 -6.80 11.25 -7.78
N ARG A 158 -7.31 10.15 -7.23
CA ARG A 158 -6.61 8.88 -7.09
C ARG A 158 -7.11 7.95 -8.18
N ASN A 159 -6.25 7.55 -9.09
CA ASN A 159 -6.62 6.66 -10.18
C ASN A 159 -5.95 5.31 -9.99
N VAL A 160 -6.74 4.26 -10.08
CA VAL A 160 -6.27 2.88 -10.12
C VAL A 160 -6.65 2.30 -11.45
N LYS A 161 -5.67 1.69 -12.13
CA LYS A 161 -5.86 1.10 -13.44
C LYS A 161 -5.18 -0.25 -13.52
N ILE A 162 -5.92 -1.28 -13.92
CA ILE A 162 -5.38 -2.60 -14.22
C ILE A 162 -4.49 -2.48 -15.46
N THR A 163 -3.23 -2.93 -15.35
CA THR A 163 -2.20 -2.85 -16.40
C THR A 163 -2.06 -4.15 -17.17
N ASP A 164 -2.33 -5.28 -16.52
CA ASP A 164 -2.37 -6.61 -17.14
C ASP A 164 -3.58 -7.39 -16.64
N SER A 165 -4.62 -7.43 -17.46
CA SER A 165 -5.88 -8.08 -17.10
C SER A 165 -5.79 -9.62 -17.03
N THR A 166 -4.86 -10.21 -17.78
CA THR A 166 -4.70 -11.67 -17.82
C THR A 166 -4.07 -12.20 -16.55
N HIS A 167 -2.94 -11.61 -16.14
CA HIS A 167 -2.28 -11.97 -14.88
C HIS A 167 -3.10 -11.55 -13.68
N PHE A 168 -3.70 -10.35 -13.73
CA PHE A 168 -4.57 -9.86 -12.67
C PHE A 168 -5.75 -10.80 -12.39
N LYS A 169 -6.37 -11.35 -13.43
CA LYS A 169 -7.46 -12.33 -13.26
C LYS A 169 -7.00 -13.57 -12.49
N LYS A 170 -5.80 -14.07 -12.79
CA LYS A 170 -5.25 -15.23 -12.07
C LYS A 170 -5.07 -14.93 -10.58
N ASP A 171 -4.53 -13.77 -10.24
CA ASP A 171 -4.35 -13.36 -8.84
C ASP A 171 -5.70 -13.17 -8.15
N SER A 172 -6.68 -12.56 -8.83
CA SER A 172 -8.04 -12.41 -8.33
C SER A 172 -8.71 -13.76 -8.04
N ASP A 173 -8.50 -14.78 -8.89
CA ASP A 173 -9.00 -16.13 -8.67
C ASP A 173 -8.32 -16.79 -7.45
N ASP A 174 -7.05 -16.51 -7.19
CA ASP A 174 -6.32 -16.97 -6.01
C ASP A 174 -6.84 -16.29 -4.73
N VAL A 175 -7.15 -14.99 -4.78
CA VAL A 175 -7.80 -14.26 -3.69
C VAL A 175 -9.16 -14.88 -3.35
N GLU A 176 -9.97 -15.20 -4.35
CA GLU A 176 -11.27 -15.84 -4.13
C GLU A 176 -11.15 -17.21 -3.48
N ARG A 177 -10.16 -18.02 -3.88
CA ARG A 177 -9.87 -19.32 -3.25
C ARG A 177 -9.49 -19.14 -1.77
N LEU A 178 -8.65 -18.17 -1.45
CA LEU A 178 -8.26 -17.87 -0.08
C LEU A 178 -9.44 -17.36 0.76
N LYS A 179 -10.25 -16.47 0.21
CA LYS A 179 -11.49 -15.98 0.84
C LYS A 179 -12.41 -17.13 1.21
N ASN A 180 -12.58 -18.09 0.31
CA ASN A 180 -13.40 -19.28 0.56
C ASN A 180 -12.77 -20.23 1.59
N TYR A 181 -11.45 -20.39 1.59
CA TYR A 181 -10.74 -21.19 2.58
C TYR A 181 -10.88 -20.63 4.00
N TYR A 182 -10.81 -19.30 4.14
CA TYR A 182 -10.95 -18.62 5.43
C TYR A 182 -12.39 -18.27 5.81
N LYS A 183 -13.37 -18.67 4.99
CA LYS A 183 -14.79 -18.48 5.30
C LYS A 183 -15.14 -19.23 6.57
N GLY A 184 -15.58 -18.50 7.59
CA GLY A 184 -15.86 -19.07 8.93
C GLY A 184 -14.79 -18.74 9.98
N HIS A 185 -13.66 -18.16 9.56
CA HIS A 185 -12.74 -17.51 10.50
C HIS A 185 -13.13 -16.02 10.56
N ASN A 186 -13.25 -15.46 11.76
CA ASN A 186 -13.55 -14.02 11.93
C ASN A 186 -12.30 -13.18 11.65
N ILE A 187 -11.82 -13.24 10.40
CA ILE A 187 -10.65 -12.49 9.95
C ILE A 187 -11.11 -11.15 9.42
N THR A 188 -10.74 -10.08 10.11
CA THR A 188 -10.99 -8.72 9.65
C THR A 188 -9.80 -8.22 8.87
N GLN A 189 -10.00 -8.00 7.57
CA GLN A 189 -9.01 -7.38 6.70
C GLN A 189 -9.63 -6.11 6.14
N SER A 190 -9.02 -4.98 6.43
CA SER A 190 -9.53 -3.68 6.00
C SER A 190 -8.49 -2.90 5.18
N PHE A 191 -8.99 -2.15 4.22
CA PHE A 191 -8.24 -1.15 3.48
C PHE A 191 -8.90 0.20 3.70
N VAL A 192 -8.10 1.17 4.18
CA VAL A 192 -8.59 2.50 4.56
C VAL A 192 -7.87 3.57 3.73
N LEU A 193 -8.63 4.44 3.07
CA LEU A 193 -8.12 5.71 2.55
C LEU A 193 -8.43 6.80 3.59
N ASP A 194 -7.40 7.52 4.05
CA ASP A 194 -7.48 8.62 5.01
C ASP A 194 -6.81 9.86 4.41
N TYR A 195 -7.60 10.74 3.79
CA TYR A 195 -7.10 11.83 2.97
C TYR A 195 -7.39 13.19 3.58
N HIS A 196 -6.36 14.03 3.59
CA HIS A 196 -6.38 15.37 4.13
C HIS A 196 -6.08 16.40 3.04
N PHE A 197 -6.92 17.42 2.97
CA PHE A 197 -6.90 18.44 1.93
C PHE A 197 -6.67 19.83 2.52
N PRO A 198 -6.04 20.76 1.77
CA PRO A 198 -5.80 22.12 2.25
C PRO A 198 -7.07 22.97 2.29
N ARG A 199 -8.09 22.61 1.50
CA ARG A 199 -9.36 23.31 1.37
C ARG A 199 -10.53 22.37 1.64
N LYS A 200 -11.70 22.94 1.91
CA LYS A 200 -12.91 22.17 2.19
C LYS A 200 -13.34 21.32 1.00
N ILE A 201 -13.78 20.13 1.28
CA ILE A 201 -14.34 19.19 0.31
C ILE A 201 -15.73 19.68 -0.10
N LYS A 202 -15.93 19.92 -1.39
CA LYS A 202 -17.21 20.27 -2.00
C LYS A 202 -17.99 19.01 -2.39
N SER A 203 -17.33 18.04 -3.01
CA SER A 203 -17.92 16.75 -3.40
C SER A 203 -16.90 15.65 -3.51
N VAL A 204 -17.36 14.41 -3.40
CA VAL A 204 -16.57 13.18 -3.50
C VAL A 204 -17.32 12.20 -4.41
N SER A 205 -16.61 11.53 -5.31
CA SER A 205 -17.21 10.56 -6.24
C SER A 205 -17.76 9.31 -5.55
N ASN A 206 -17.20 8.93 -4.39
CA ASN A 206 -17.67 7.76 -3.64
C ASN A 206 -18.63 8.17 -2.53
N PRO A 207 -19.91 7.74 -2.58
CA PRO A 207 -20.93 8.15 -1.60
C PRO A 207 -20.71 7.56 -0.19
N SER A 208 -19.85 6.54 -0.05
CA SER A 208 -19.53 5.95 1.26
C SER A 208 -18.42 6.73 2.01
N ALA A 209 -17.91 7.81 1.41
CA ALA A 209 -16.89 8.64 2.04
C ALA A 209 -17.45 9.35 3.29
N LYS A 210 -16.75 9.17 4.41
CA LYS A 210 -17.03 9.87 5.66
C LYS A 210 -16.17 11.15 5.69
N ILE A 211 -16.80 12.28 5.45
CA ILE A 211 -16.15 13.60 5.47
C ILE A 211 -16.12 14.10 6.93
N SER A 212 -14.99 14.67 7.34
CA SER A 212 -14.83 15.30 8.67
C SER A 212 -15.75 16.51 8.86
N ALA A 213 -15.96 16.91 10.12
CA ALA A 213 -16.83 18.04 10.44
C ALA A 213 -16.32 19.39 9.88
N ASP A 214 -15.00 19.57 9.80
CA ASP A 214 -14.33 20.73 9.20
C ASP A 214 -14.27 20.67 7.67
N LYS A 215 -14.69 19.52 7.09
CA LYS A 215 -14.67 19.21 5.66
C LYS A 215 -13.27 19.15 5.03
N ASN A 216 -12.20 19.12 5.80
CA ASN A 216 -10.83 19.11 5.27
C ASN A 216 -10.24 17.70 5.14
N SER A 217 -10.96 16.67 5.57
CA SER A 217 -10.52 15.29 5.40
C SER A 217 -11.67 14.34 5.12
N LEU A 218 -11.33 13.19 4.59
CA LEU A 218 -12.27 12.09 4.38
C LEU A 218 -11.65 10.75 4.75
N LYS A 219 -12.51 9.80 5.10
CA LYS A 219 -12.18 8.38 5.25
C LYS A 219 -13.09 7.50 4.41
N LEU A 220 -12.48 6.53 3.72
CA LEU A 220 -13.18 5.44 3.04
C LEU A 220 -12.64 4.11 3.58
N ASN A 221 -13.56 3.21 3.89
CA ASN A 221 -13.21 1.87 4.36
C ASN A 221 -13.72 0.83 3.36
N PHE A 222 -12.85 -0.11 3.02
CA PHE A 222 -13.13 -1.24 2.14
C PHE A 222 -12.74 -2.55 2.82
N LEU A 223 -13.29 -3.66 2.37
CA LEU A 223 -12.70 -4.96 2.63
C LEU A 223 -11.44 -5.11 1.78
N LEU A 224 -10.33 -5.52 2.39
CA LEU A 224 -9.07 -5.69 1.66
C LEU A 224 -9.22 -6.72 0.52
N SER A 225 -9.97 -7.80 0.76
CA SER A 225 -10.24 -8.80 -0.27
C SER A 225 -10.96 -8.23 -1.49
N ASP A 226 -11.89 -7.28 -1.30
CA ASP A 226 -12.61 -6.67 -2.41
C ASP A 226 -11.69 -5.74 -3.21
N CYS A 227 -10.77 -5.02 -2.52
CA CYS A 227 -9.75 -4.21 -3.18
C CYS A 227 -8.78 -5.05 -4.01
N LEU A 228 -8.40 -6.24 -3.52
CA LEU A 228 -7.51 -7.15 -4.23
C LEU A 228 -8.19 -7.81 -5.44
N GLN A 229 -9.50 -8.06 -5.36
CA GLN A 229 -10.29 -8.59 -6.48
C GLN A 229 -10.69 -7.53 -7.50
N ASN A 230 -10.83 -6.28 -7.08
CA ASN A 230 -11.16 -5.15 -7.94
C ASN A 230 -10.52 -3.86 -7.40
N PRO A 231 -9.24 -3.61 -7.65
CA PRO A 231 -8.54 -2.45 -7.12
C PRO A 231 -9.10 -1.11 -7.62
N GLU A 232 -9.78 -1.10 -8.76
CA GLU A 232 -10.37 0.11 -9.35
C GLU A 232 -11.51 0.69 -8.50
N ILE A 233 -12.13 -0.09 -7.58
CA ILE A 233 -13.14 0.42 -6.63
C ILE A 233 -12.56 1.47 -5.66
N THR A 234 -11.24 1.49 -5.52
CA THR A 234 -10.52 2.46 -4.69
C THR A 234 -10.16 3.74 -5.44
N SER A 235 -10.54 3.87 -6.72
CA SER A 235 -10.42 5.13 -7.47
C SER A 235 -11.34 6.19 -6.85
N LEU A 236 -10.83 7.43 -6.79
CA LEU A 236 -11.50 8.50 -6.07
C LEU A 236 -11.27 9.83 -6.75
N GLU A 237 -12.34 10.60 -6.94
CA GLU A 237 -12.28 12.01 -7.29
C GLU A 237 -12.81 12.84 -6.13
N VAL A 238 -12.10 13.91 -5.80
CA VAL A 238 -12.48 14.87 -4.77
C VAL A 238 -12.43 16.27 -5.36
N ILE A 239 -13.55 16.98 -5.32
CA ILE A 239 -13.63 18.39 -5.70
C ILE A 239 -13.56 19.23 -4.42
N LEU A 240 -12.64 20.18 -4.38
CA LEU A 240 -12.48 21.13 -3.29
C LEU A 240 -13.25 22.42 -3.57
N GLU A 241 -13.56 23.19 -2.54
CA GLU A 241 -14.09 24.54 -2.71
C GLU A 241 -12.98 25.41 -3.35
N SER A 242 -13.37 26.27 -4.30
CA SER A 242 -12.43 27.20 -4.97
C SER A 242 -11.84 28.18 -3.96
N GLU A 243 -10.60 28.60 -4.20
CA GLU A 243 -10.02 29.72 -3.42
C GLU A 243 -10.93 30.93 -3.53
N GLN A 244 -11.32 31.50 -2.39
CA GLN A 244 -11.92 32.83 -2.37
C GLN A 244 -10.81 33.81 -2.73
N VAL A 245 -10.83 34.34 -3.93
CA VAL A 245 -10.00 35.47 -4.32
C VAL A 245 -10.63 36.72 -3.69
N ASP A 246 -10.05 37.13 -2.56
CA ASP A 246 -10.38 38.43 -1.94
C ASP A 246 -9.85 39.60 -2.78
#